data_8fc38716e4b26441c1ff8183157bebb2
#
_entry.id   8fc38716e4b26441c1ff8183157bebb2
#
_cell.length_a   1.000
_cell.length_b   1.000
_cell.length_c   1.000
_cell.angle_alpha   90.00
_cell.angle_beta   90.00
_cell.angle_gamma   90.00
#
_symmetry.space_group_name_H-M   'P 1'
#
loop_
_entity.id
_entity.type
_entity.pdbx_description
1 polymer ?
#
loop_
_entity_poly.entity_id
_entity_poly.type
_entity_poly.pdbx_seq_one_letter_code
_entity_poly.pdbx_strand_id
1 'polypeptide(L)'
;MNNDVIEVQVRAVLPLEGSFAVFLGNETKVFVIYIDESVGTAISMFMRGVSKERPLTHDLVGHLLLAFGARVERVVINNINGSVFHARLIISAENELQTTRKVIELDARPSDSIAMAVQQSAPIFVAKSVWDSVEDVSGTLAQIEKKGLEVQQAAEAAEEEDHDDDDDDDIEDVDEFSDEDINTIAGIEPGKGEDEYDDGFGGDDDDEEGEEWKKADG
;
A
#
# COMPACT_ATOMS: atom_id res chain seq x y z
N MET A 1 -24.24 -8.32 -13.77
CA MET A 1 -23.17 -8.11 -12.77
C MET A 1 -22.16 -9.21 -13.04
N ASN A 2 -20.89 -8.85 -13.32
CA ASN A 2 -19.86 -9.87 -13.56
C ASN A 2 -19.59 -10.59 -12.24
N ASN A 3 -19.97 -11.86 -12.17
CA ASN A 3 -19.74 -12.74 -11.02
C ASN A 3 -18.27 -13.12 -10.81
N ASP A 4 -17.35 -12.52 -11.58
CA ASP A 4 -15.94 -12.92 -11.63
C ASP A 4 -15.03 -12.07 -10.74
N VAL A 5 -15.56 -11.07 -10.06
CA VAL A 5 -14.83 -10.20 -9.13
C VAL A 5 -15.57 -10.03 -7.82
N ILE A 6 -14.83 -9.88 -6.74
CA ILE A 6 -15.32 -9.70 -5.36
C ILE A 6 -14.84 -8.33 -4.88
N GLU A 7 -15.74 -7.52 -4.37
CA GLU A 7 -15.42 -6.25 -3.76
C GLU A 7 -14.78 -6.46 -2.39
N VAL A 8 -13.70 -5.73 -2.14
CA VAL A 8 -12.94 -5.77 -0.88
C VAL A 8 -12.60 -4.36 -0.43
N GLN A 9 -12.27 -4.23 0.85
CA GLN A 9 -11.81 -2.99 1.47
C GLN A 9 -10.45 -3.23 2.11
N VAL A 10 -9.67 -2.17 2.28
CA VAL A 10 -8.50 -2.18 3.16
C VAL A 10 -9.00 -2.24 4.59
N ARG A 11 -8.70 -3.33 5.28
CA ARG A 11 -9.13 -3.59 6.67
C ARG A 11 -8.13 -3.03 7.66
N ALA A 12 -6.84 -3.24 7.39
CA ALA A 12 -5.75 -2.72 8.18
C ALA A 12 -4.49 -2.54 7.33
N VAL A 13 -3.60 -1.67 7.79
CA VAL A 13 -2.26 -1.45 7.21
C VAL A 13 -1.31 -1.39 8.39
N LEU A 14 -0.47 -2.42 8.54
CA LEU A 14 0.41 -2.59 9.69
C LEU A 14 1.86 -2.48 9.24
N PRO A 15 2.69 -1.68 9.94
CA PRO A 15 4.11 -1.62 9.67
C PRO A 15 4.80 -2.92 10.08
N LEU A 16 5.81 -3.30 9.32
CA LEU A 16 6.74 -4.39 9.59
C LEU A 16 8.16 -3.87 9.35
N GLU A 17 9.17 -4.58 9.80
CA GLU A 17 10.57 -4.21 9.52
C GLU A 17 10.81 -4.12 8.01
N GLY A 18 11.03 -2.89 7.50
CA GLY A 18 11.30 -2.61 6.09
C GLY A 18 10.12 -2.81 5.11
N SER A 19 8.91 -3.10 5.60
CA SER A 19 7.75 -3.36 4.75
C SER A 19 6.43 -3.02 5.46
N PHE A 20 5.30 -3.26 4.80
CA PHE A 20 3.96 -3.15 5.39
C PHE A 20 3.10 -4.34 4.99
N ALA A 21 2.27 -4.79 5.92
CA ALA A 21 1.21 -5.75 5.67
C ALA A 21 -0.11 -5.02 5.42
N VAL A 22 -0.67 -5.16 4.23
CA VAL A 22 -1.99 -4.60 3.87
C VAL A 22 -3.01 -5.72 3.88
N PHE A 23 -3.95 -5.64 4.81
CA PHE A 23 -5.05 -6.58 4.95
C PHE A 23 -6.22 -6.13 4.09
N LEU A 24 -6.60 -6.96 3.12
CA LEU A 24 -7.69 -6.72 2.19
C LEU A 24 -8.77 -7.76 2.40
N GLY A 25 -10.02 -7.35 2.44
CA GLY A 25 -11.09 -8.32 2.58
C GLY A 25 -12.47 -7.72 2.71
N ASN A 26 -13.43 -8.60 2.96
CA ASN A 26 -14.80 -8.27 3.24
C ASN A 26 -15.25 -9.00 4.54
N GLU A 27 -16.54 -9.10 4.78
CA GLU A 27 -17.07 -9.78 5.98
C GLU A 27 -16.81 -11.29 6.02
N THR A 28 -16.48 -11.90 4.88
CA THR A 28 -16.37 -13.36 4.78
C THR A 28 -14.94 -13.86 4.82
N LYS A 29 -13.96 -13.05 4.39
CA LYS A 29 -12.56 -13.44 4.29
C LYS A 29 -11.67 -12.21 4.23
N VAL A 30 -10.48 -12.33 4.83
CA VAL A 30 -9.38 -11.34 4.74
C VAL A 30 -8.12 -12.05 4.26
N PHE A 31 -7.37 -11.40 3.39
CA PHE A 31 -6.04 -11.86 2.97
C PHE A 31 -5.04 -10.71 3.09
N VAL A 32 -3.76 -11.00 3.02
CA VAL A 32 -2.69 -10.04 3.21
C VAL A 32 -1.83 -9.90 1.95
N ILE A 33 -1.38 -8.68 1.67
CA ILE A 33 -0.36 -8.37 0.67
C ILE A 33 0.75 -7.60 1.37
N TYR A 34 2.00 -8.06 1.22
CA TYR A 34 3.18 -7.35 1.70
C TYR A 34 3.64 -6.36 0.64
N ILE A 35 3.95 -5.16 1.08
CA ILE A 35 4.29 -4.04 0.20
C ILE A 35 5.48 -3.26 0.74
N ASP A 36 6.10 -2.44 -0.13
CA ASP A 36 7.21 -1.58 0.23
C ASP A 36 6.81 -0.55 1.30
N GLU A 37 7.70 -0.23 2.21
CA GLU A 37 7.51 0.71 3.31
C GLU A 37 7.01 2.08 2.83
N SER A 38 7.60 2.62 1.77
CA SER A 38 7.24 3.94 1.23
C SER A 38 5.78 4.01 0.77
N VAL A 39 5.27 2.94 0.13
CA VAL A 39 3.88 2.89 -0.32
C VAL A 39 2.94 2.57 0.83
N GLY A 40 3.35 1.71 1.76
CA GLY A 40 2.61 1.40 2.98
C GLY A 40 2.36 2.64 3.83
N THR A 41 3.40 3.44 4.05
CA THR A 41 3.30 4.74 4.72
C THR A 41 2.31 5.67 4.01
N ALA A 42 2.36 5.76 2.67
CA ALA A 42 1.43 6.58 1.90
C ALA A 42 -0.03 6.13 2.09
N ILE A 43 -0.30 4.82 2.01
CA ILE A 43 -1.65 4.26 2.22
C ILE A 43 -2.13 4.57 3.65
N SER A 44 -1.28 4.36 4.65
CA SER A 44 -1.60 4.65 6.06
C SER A 44 -1.95 6.13 6.27
N MET A 45 -1.20 7.05 5.67
CA MET A 45 -1.49 8.50 5.72
C MET A 45 -2.82 8.84 5.05
N PHE A 46 -3.13 8.24 3.88
CA PHE A 46 -4.40 8.43 3.20
C PHE A 46 -5.58 7.93 4.03
N MET A 47 -5.47 6.75 4.62
CA MET A 47 -6.53 6.18 5.47
C MET A 47 -6.82 7.03 6.70
N ARG A 48 -5.78 7.59 7.31
CA ARG A 48 -5.90 8.45 8.51
C ARG A 48 -6.24 9.90 8.20
N GLY A 49 -6.26 10.31 6.92
CA GLY A 49 -6.50 11.70 6.52
C GLY A 49 -5.44 12.67 7.03
N VAL A 50 -4.19 12.20 7.21
CA VAL A 50 -3.09 13.02 7.74
C VAL A 50 -2.75 14.14 6.76
N SER A 51 -2.67 15.37 7.28
CA SER A 51 -2.21 16.52 6.50
C SER A 51 -0.73 16.39 6.19
N LYS A 52 -0.36 16.65 4.94
CA LYS A 52 1.02 16.54 4.44
C LYS A 52 1.54 17.93 4.06
N GLU A 53 2.77 18.23 4.42
CA GLU A 53 3.41 19.50 4.03
C GLU A 53 3.65 19.57 2.51
N ARG A 54 3.96 18.43 1.90
CA ARG A 54 4.20 18.31 0.45
C ARG A 54 3.44 17.11 -0.12
N PRO A 55 2.97 17.20 -1.38
CA PRO A 55 2.32 16.09 -2.05
C PRO A 55 3.27 14.88 -2.20
N LEU A 56 2.78 13.69 -1.91
CA LEU A 56 3.46 12.44 -2.22
C LEU A 56 3.32 12.13 -3.72
N THR A 57 4.05 11.11 -4.20
CA THR A 57 3.99 10.67 -5.61
C THR A 57 2.56 10.33 -6.03
N HIS A 58 1.80 9.62 -5.18
CA HIS A 58 0.41 9.29 -5.48
C HIS A 58 -0.50 10.53 -5.50
N ASP A 59 -0.24 11.55 -4.68
CA ASP A 59 -0.94 12.84 -4.75
C ASP A 59 -0.67 13.53 -6.10
N LEU A 60 0.60 13.52 -6.54
CA LEU A 60 0.95 14.08 -7.84
C LEU A 60 0.22 13.37 -8.98
N VAL A 61 0.18 12.03 -8.97
CA VAL A 61 -0.58 11.25 -9.96
C VAL A 61 -2.06 11.61 -9.91
N GLY A 62 -2.66 11.69 -8.71
CA GLY A 62 -4.05 12.09 -8.53
C GLY A 62 -4.33 13.49 -9.10
N HIS A 63 -3.46 14.47 -8.84
CA HIS A 63 -3.57 15.82 -9.39
C HIS A 63 -3.45 15.86 -10.92
N LEU A 64 -2.54 15.03 -11.49
CA LEU A 64 -2.44 14.91 -12.95
C LEU A 64 -3.71 14.33 -13.56
N LEU A 65 -4.27 13.28 -12.98
CA LEU A 65 -5.55 12.72 -13.43
C LEU A 65 -6.65 13.79 -13.41
N LEU A 66 -6.77 14.52 -12.30
CA LEU A 66 -7.75 15.58 -12.15
C LEU A 66 -7.55 16.68 -13.19
N ALA A 67 -6.31 17.12 -13.43
CA ALA A 67 -5.99 18.15 -14.42
C ALA A 67 -6.41 17.75 -15.86
N PHE A 68 -6.42 16.45 -16.16
CA PHE A 68 -6.89 15.92 -17.44
C PHE A 68 -8.35 15.44 -17.43
N GLY A 69 -9.14 15.81 -16.42
CA GLY A 69 -10.54 15.41 -16.32
C GLY A 69 -10.72 13.90 -16.13
N ALA A 70 -9.72 13.25 -15.54
CA ALA A 70 -9.72 11.81 -15.31
C ALA A 70 -9.77 11.50 -13.81
N ARG A 71 -10.21 10.28 -13.48
CA ARG A 71 -10.24 9.75 -12.12
C ARG A 71 -10.04 8.24 -12.11
N VAL A 72 -9.60 7.72 -10.99
CA VAL A 72 -9.63 6.28 -10.75
C VAL A 72 -11.09 5.85 -10.60
N GLU A 73 -11.52 4.94 -11.46
CA GLU A 73 -12.86 4.38 -11.42
C GLU A 73 -12.94 3.19 -10.45
N ARG A 74 -11.96 2.31 -10.54
CA ARG A 74 -11.80 1.14 -9.69
C ARG A 74 -10.43 0.51 -9.85
N VAL A 75 -10.09 -0.35 -8.92
CA VAL A 75 -8.90 -1.22 -8.98
C VAL A 75 -9.35 -2.67 -9.02
N VAL A 76 -8.65 -3.50 -9.77
CA VAL A 76 -8.88 -4.94 -9.79
C VAL A 76 -7.57 -5.68 -9.58
N ILE A 77 -7.43 -6.39 -8.47
CA ILE A 77 -6.35 -7.36 -8.27
C ILE A 77 -6.74 -8.60 -9.06
N ASN A 78 -6.12 -8.77 -10.23
CA ASN A 78 -6.62 -9.65 -11.27
C ASN A 78 -5.88 -10.97 -11.40
N ASN A 79 -4.68 -11.07 -10.85
CA ASN A 79 -3.87 -12.29 -10.94
C ASN A 79 -2.91 -12.42 -9.77
N ILE A 80 -2.49 -13.66 -9.50
CA ILE A 80 -1.37 -14.01 -8.62
C ILE A 80 -0.53 -15.07 -9.33
N ASN A 81 0.78 -14.84 -9.36
CA ASN A 81 1.74 -15.79 -9.93
C ASN A 81 2.83 -16.07 -8.88
N GLY A 82 2.80 -17.28 -8.32
CA GLY A 82 3.57 -17.56 -7.11
C GLY A 82 3.09 -16.66 -5.95
N SER A 83 3.98 -15.84 -5.41
CA SER A 83 3.67 -14.83 -4.38
C SER A 83 3.45 -13.42 -4.94
N VAL A 84 3.57 -13.22 -6.26
CA VAL A 84 3.46 -11.91 -6.90
C VAL A 84 2.04 -11.64 -7.34
N PHE A 85 1.42 -10.65 -6.72
CA PHE A 85 0.11 -10.15 -7.11
C PHE A 85 0.22 -9.16 -8.27
N HIS A 86 -0.78 -9.17 -9.17
CA HIS A 86 -0.92 -8.23 -10.27
C HIS A 86 -2.23 -7.46 -10.14
N ALA A 87 -2.22 -6.19 -10.54
CA ALA A 87 -3.41 -5.37 -10.50
C ALA A 87 -3.62 -4.58 -11.79
N ARG A 88 -4.88 -4.19 -12.00
CA ARG A 88 -5.32 -3.26 -13.03
C ARG A 88 -5.90 -2.03 -12.38
N LEU A 89 -5.35 -0.88 -12.75
CA LEU A 89 -5.90 0.43 -12.40
C LEU A 89 -6.81 0.88 -13.55
N ILE A 90 -8.11 0.99 -13.28
CA ILE A 90 -9.10 1.42 -14.26
C ILE A 90 -9.36 2.91 -14.06
N ILE A 91 -9.05 3.69 -15.07
CA ILE A 91 -9.19 5.14 -15.10
C ILE A 91 -10.30 5.51 -16.07
N SER A 92 -11.19 6.39 -15.67
CA SER A 92 -12.17 7.02 -16.57
C SER A 92 -11.87 8.49 -16.74
N ALA A 93 -12.01 8.97 -17.98
CA ALA A 93 -11.96 10.38 -18.32
C ALA A 93 -13.25 10.76 -19.04
N GLU A 94 -13.84 11.87 -18.65
CA GLU A 94 -15.04 12.43 -19.25
C GLU A 94 -14.68 13.75 -19.93
N ASN A 95 -15.07 13.89 -21.17
CA ASN A 95 -14.93 15.16 -21.90
C ASN A 95 -16.31 15.81 -22.01
N GLU A 96 -16.49 16.92 -21.31
CA GLU A 96 -17.74 17.67 -21.31
C GLU A 96 -18.19 18.12 -22.71
N LEU A 97 -17.23 18.33 -23.63
CA LEU A 97 -17.50 18.80 -24.98
C LEU A 97 -17.94 17.68 -25.94
N GLN A 98 -17.63 16.42 -25.66
CA GLN A 98 -17.86 15.31 -26.61
C GLN A 98 -18.81 14.22 -26.10
N THR A 99 -19.33 14.30 -24.89
CA THR A 99 -20.22 13.26 -24.29
C THR A 99 -19.63 11.84 -24.35
N THR A 100 -18.32 11.74 -24.55
CA THR A 100 -17.62 10.45 -24.65
C THR A 100 -16.84 10.18 -23.38
N ARG A 101 -17.17 9.05 -22.74
CA ARG A 101 -16.41 8.50 -21.61
C ARG A 101 -15.33 7.58 -22.16
N LYS A 102 -14.08 7.90 -21.87
CA LYS A 102 -12.95 7.04 -22.17
C LYS A 102 -12.58 6.24 -20.91
N VAL A 103 -12.47 4.92 -21.05
CA VAL A 103 -12.00 4.03 -20.00
C VAL A 103 -10.67 3.44 -20.43
N ILE A 104 -9.68 3.51 -19.54
CA ILE A 104 -8.32 3.03 -19.77
C ILE A 104 -7.99 2.04 -18.65
N GLU A 105 -7.48 0.87 -19.01
CA GLU A 105 -6.92 -0.10 -18.08
C GLU A 105 -5.40 -0.03 -18.13
N LEU A 106 -4.78 0.20 -16.98
CA LEU A 106 -3.33 0.20 -16.82
C LEU A 106 -2.89 -0.98 -15.99
N ASP A 107 -1.83 -1.64 -16.41
CA ASP A 107 -1.10 -2.60 -15.59
C ASP A 107 -0.34 -1.82 -14.51
N ALA A 108 -0.48 -2.25 -13.24
CA ALA A 108 0.12 -1.56 -12.13
C ALA A 108 0.40 -2.53 -10.98
N ARG A 109 1.35 -2.18 -10.11
CA ARG A 109 1.56 -2.94 -8.89
C ARG A 109 0.32 -2.82 -7.98
N PRO A 110 -0.06 -3.89 -7.26
CA PRO A 110 -1.15 -3.84 -6.30
C PRO A 110 -1.01 -2.70 -5.28
N SER A 111 0.20 -2.51 -4.74
CA SER A 111 0.49 -1.45 -3.77
C SER A 111 0.13 -0.05 -4.29
N ASP A 112 0.60 0.31 -5.50
CA ASP A 112 0.31 1.61 -6.11
C ASP A 112 -1.18 1.75 -6.43
N SER A 113 -1.80 0.68 -6.91
CA SER A 113 -3.22 0.65 -7.22
C SER A 113 -4.09 0.85 -5.98
N ILE A 114 -3.74 0.18 -4.86
CA ILE A 114 -4.42 0.32 -3.56
C ILE A 114 -4.24 1.76 -3.05
N ALA A 115 -3.01 2.31 -3.10
CA ALA A 115 -2.75 3.69 -2.68
C ALA A 115 -3.62 4.68 -3.44
N MET A 116 -3.72 4.56 -4.77
CA MET A 116 -4.57 5.38 -5.61
C MET A 116 -6.07 5.19 -5.31
N ALA A 117 -6.50 3.94 -5.05
CA ALA A 117 -7.88 3.66 -4.70
C ALA A 117 -8.27 4.30 -3.37
N VAL A 118 -7.44 4.14 -2.34
CA VAL A 118 -7.67 4.73 -1.01
C VAL A 118 -7.69 6.26 -1.09
N GLN A 119 -6.71 6.86 -1.79
CA GLN A 119 -6.64 8.32 -1.96
C GLN A 119 -7.89 8.90 -2.62
N GLN A 120 -8.45 8.23 -3.64
CA GLN A 120 -9.60 8.72 -4.41
C GLN A 120 -10.93 8.10 -3.98
N SER A 121 -10.94 7.31 -2.91
CA SER A 121 -12.11 6.58 -2.44
C SER A 121 -12.74 5.71 -3.54
N ALA A 122 -11.91 5.13 -4.39
CA ALA A 122 -12.34 4.24 -5.45
C ALA A 122 -12.48 2.80 -4.94
N PRO A 123 -13.43 2.01 -5.45
CA PRO A 123 -13.63 0.63 -5.02
C PRO A 123 -12.49 -0.28 -5.48
N ILE A 124 -12.17 -1.26 -4.63
CA ILE A 124 -11.16 -2.29 -4.90
C ILE A 124 -11.88 -3.63 -5.10
N PHE A 125 -11.52 -4.32 -6.16
CA PHE A 125 -12.03 -5.64 -6.49
C PHE A 125 -10.89 -6.64 -6.59
N VAL A 126 -11.22 -7.90 -6.34
CA VAL A 126 -10.32 -9.04 -6.49
C VAL A 126 -10.96 -10.02 -7.44
N ALA A 127 -10.23 -10.52 -8.43
CA ALA A 127 -10.71 -11.58 -9.29
C ALA A 127 -11.01 -12.83 -8.47
N LYS A 128 -12.09 -13.53 -8.80
CA LYS A 128 -12.52 -14.72 -8.06
C LYS A 128 -11.42 -15.79 -8.01
N SER A 129 -10.63 -15.94 -9.07
CA SER A 129 -9.50 -16.87 -9.11
C SER A 129 -8.42 -16.55 -8.08
N VAL A 130 -8.13 -15.26 -7.86
CA VAL A 130 -7.20 -14.80 -6.82
C VAL A 130 -7.82 -15.01 -5.44
N TRP A 131 -9.06 -14.60 -5.26
CA TRP A 131 -9.80 -14.75 -4.00
C TRP A 131 -9.85 -16.20 -3.51
N ASP A 132 -10.09 -17.14 -4.42
CA ASP A 132 -10.17 -18.56 -4.10
C ASP A 132 -8.80 -19.18 -3.79
N SER A 133 -7.69 -18.55 -4.25
CA SER A 133 -6.32 -19.04 -4.07
C SER A 133 -5.59 -18.49 -2.86
N VAL A 134 -5.99 -17.32 -2.34
CA VAL A 134 -5.33 -16.71 -1.18
C VAL A 134 -5.81 -17.33 0.12
N GLU A 135 -4.95 -17.32 1.13
CA GLU A 135 -5.27 -17.80 2.47
C GLU A 135 -6.19 -16.82 3.21
N ASP A 136 -7.04 -17.34 4.08
CA ASP A 136 -7.87 -16.53 4.97
C ASP A 136 -7.12 -16.25 6.27
N VAL A 137 -6.79 -14.99 6.48
CA VAL A 137 -6.10 -14.50 7.68
C VAL A 137 -7.02 -13.67 8.59
N SER A 138 -8.34 -13.82 8.47
CA SER A 138 -9.33 -13.11 9.31
C SER A 138 -9.09 -13.32 10.80
N GLY A 139 -8.73 -14.54 11.18
CA GLY A 139 -8.44 -14.88 12.58
C GLY A 139 -7.19 -14.18 13.11
N THR A 140 -6.15 -14.08 12.27
CA THR A 140 -4.91 -13.37 12.59
C THR A 140 -5.16 -11.88 12.81
N LEU A 141 -5.89 -11.25 11.87
CA LEU A 141 -6.24 -9.83 11.99
C LEU A 141 -7.03 -9.55 13.28
N ALA A 142 -8.02 -10.38 13.59
CA ALA A 142 -8.81 -10.23 14.82
C ALA A 142 -7.96 -10.36 16.09
N GLN A 143 -6.94 -11.22 16.11
CA GLN A 143 -6.01 -11.33 17.22
C GLN A 143 -5.12 -10.10 17.39
N ILE A 144 -4.63 -9.54 16.28
CA ILE A 144 -3.83 -8.31 16.28
C ILE A 144 -4.68 -7.13 16.78
N GLU A 145 -5.89 -6.96 16.26
CA GLU A 145 -6.82 -5.91 16.69
C GLU A 145 -7.14 -6.02 18.20
N LYS A 146 -7.36 -7.24 18.70
CA LYS A 146 -7.62 -7.48 20.12
C LYS A 146 -6.42 -7.10 20.99
N LYS A 147 -5.20 -7.51 20.61
CA LYS A 147 -4.00 -7.14 21.36
C LYS A 147 -3.76 -5.63 21.35
N GLY A 148 -3.96 -4.97 20.20
CA GLY A 148 -3.87 -3.51 20.09
C GLY A 148 -4.82 -2.78 21.05
N LEU A 149 -6.06 -3.25 21.16
CA LEU A 149 -7.03 -2.70 22.11
C LEU A 149 -6.61 -2.93 23.57
N GLU A 150 -6.07 -4.11 23.91
CA GLU A 150 -5.59 -4.43 25.24
C GLU A 150 -4.41 -3.53 25.67
N VAL A 151 -3.47 -3.27 24.73
CA VAL A 151 -2.34 -2.35 24.95
C VAL A 151 -2.81 -0.91 25.14
N GLN A 152 -3.73 -0.42 24.30
CA GLN A 152 -4.27 0.92 24.46
C GLN A 152 -5.00 1.11 25.79
N GLN A 153 -5.81 0.15 26.20
CA GLN A 153 -6.51 0.19 27.50
C GLN A 153 -5.54 0.14 28.68
N ALA A 154 -4.44 -0.61 28.56
CA ALA A 154 -3.41 -0.65 29.60
C ALA A 154 -2.64 0.69 29.70
N ALA A 155 -2.37 1.34 28.54
CA ALA A 155 -1.72 2.65 28.52
C ALA A 155 -2.63 3.74 29.10
N GLU A 156 -3.92 3.76 28.70
CA GLU A 156 -4.90 4.70 29.27
C GLU A 156 -5.08 4.52 30.79
N ALA A 157 -5.08 3.27 31.27
CA ALA A 157 -5.18 3.00 32.70
C ALA A 157 -3.93 3.45 33.50
N ALA A 158 -2.74 3.37 32.90
CA ALA A 158 -1.50 3.84 33.50
C ALA A 158 -1.47 5.38 33.59
N GLU A 159 -1.98 6.09 32.59
CA GLU A 159 -2.06 7.57 32.62
C GLU A 159 -3.07 8.09 33.67
N GLU A 160 -4.12 7.32 34.01
CA GLU A 160 -5.07 7.70 35.05
C GLU A 160 -4.53 7.49 36.47
N GLU A 161 -3.54 6.62 36.70
CA GLU A 161 -2.94 6.37 38.00
C GLU A 161 -1.82 7.36 38.36
N ASP A 162 -1.24 8.08 37.37
CA ASP A 162 -0.05 8.96 37.56
C ASP A 162 -0.40 10.45 37.80
N HIS A 163 -1.64 10.75 38.24
CA HIS A 163 -2.07 12.15 38.43
C HIS A 163 -1.80 12.73 39.82
N ASP A 164 -0.98 12.08 40.66
CA ASP A 164 -0.59 12.59 42.00
C ASP A 164 0.91 12.38 42.27
N ASP A 165 1.81 12.91 41.46
CA ASP A 165 3.16 13.35 41.94
C ASP A 165 3.91 14.02 40.78
N ASP A 166 4.21 15.32 40.99
CA ASP A 166 5.13 16.12 40.19
C ASP A 166 6.56 15.54 40.28
N ASP A 167 7.00 14.80 39.28
CA ASP A 167 8.43 14.62 39.00
C ASP A 167 8.63 14.34 37.48
N ASP A 168 9.37 15.28 36.86
CA ASP A 168 9.91 15.21 35.50
C ASP A 168 10.78 13.95 35.36
N ASP A 169 10.31 12.90 34.71
CA ASP A 169 11.16 11.86 34.16
C ASP A 169 10.64 11.35 32.80
N ASP A 170 11.58 11.30 31.87
CA ASP A 170 11.54 10.91 30.46
C ASP A 170 10.50 9.83 30.11
N ILE A 171 9.51 10.19 29.28
CA ILE A 171 8.59 9.24 28.65
C ILE A 171 9.40 8.47 27.61
N GLU A 172 9.83 7.25 27.94
CA GLU A 172 10.29 6.27 26.96
C GLU A 172 9.13 5.91 26.01
N ASP A 173 9.40 6.05 24.72
CA ASP A 173 8.49 5.68 23.64
C ASP A 173 7.92 4.28 23.89
N VAL A 174 6.59 4.17 23.99
CA VAL A 174 5.90 2.89 24.08
C VAL A 174 6.02 2.22 22.73
N ASP A 175 6.89 1.21 22.65
CA ASP A 175 7.19 0.47 21.44
C ASP A 175 5.90 -0.03 20.76
N GLU A 176 5.64 0.49 19.59
CA GLU A 176 4.71 -0.06 18.59
C GLU A 176 4.99 -1.57 18.44
N PHE A 177 3.95 -2.39 18.30
CA PHE A 177 4.05 -3.86 18.18
C PHE A 177 5.33 -4.31 17.48
N SER A 178 6.10 -5.18 18.12
CA SER A 178 7.31 -5.72 17.51
C SER A 178 6.96 -6.61 16.31
N ASP A 179 7.81 -6.59 15.30
CA ASP A 179 7.68 -7.46 14.12
C ASP A 179 7.61 -8.95 14.50
N GLU A 180 8.24 -9.32 15.62
CA GLU A 180 8.19 -10.68 16.17
C GLU A 180 6.77 -11.07 16.61
N ASP A 181 6.00 -10.12 17.18
CA ASP A 181 4.62 -10.38 17.61
C ASP A 181 3.69 -10.61 16.41
N ILE A 182 3.81 -9.80 15.37
CA ILE A 182 3.02 -9.92 14.15
C ILE A 182 3.38 -11.21 13.41
N ASN A 183 4.67 -11.49 13.25
CA ASN A 183 5.15 -12.69 12.56
C ASN A 183 4.77 -13.97 13.32
N THR A 184 4.87 -13.97 14.65
CA THR A 184 4.49 -15.11 15.49
C THR A 184 2.99 -15.39 15.42
N ILE A 185 2.14 -14.35 15.42
CA ILE A 185 0.68 -14.50 15.35
C ILE A 185 0.24 -14.93 13.94
N ALA A 186 0.91 -14.42 12.91
CA ALA A 186 0.59 -14.72 11.51
C ALA A 186 1.13 -16.09 11.05
N GLY A 187 1.98 -16.75 11.84
CA GLY A 187 2.64 -17.99 11.43
C GLY A 187 3.59 -17.81 10.24
N ILE A 188 4.08 -16.58 10.04
CA ILE A 188 4.94 -16.21 8.91
C ILE A 188 6.39 -16.45 9.37
N GLU A 189 7.03 -17.48 8.83
CA GLU A 189 8.47 -17.60 8.97
C GLU A 189 9.13 -16.48 8.16
N PRO A 190 10.07 -15.70 8.76
CA PRO A 190 10.81 -14.68 8.03
C PRO A 190 11.52 -15.37 6.86
N GLY A 191 11.12 -15.00 5.64
CA GLY A 191 11.76 -15.52 4.43
C GLY A 191 13.25 -15.23 4.51
N LYS A 192 14.08 -16.25 4.42
CA LYS A 192 15.51 -16.09 4.19
C LYS A 192 15.66 -15.46 2.82
N GLY A 193 15.77 -14.15 2.79
CA GLY A 193 16.22 -13.42 1.61
C GLY A 193 17.66 -13.82 1.35
N GLU A 194 17.86 -14.69 0.38
CA GLU A 194 19.16 -14.87 -0.25
C GLU A 194 19.34 -13.68 -1.21
N ASP A 195 19.76 -12.54 -0.66
CA ASP A 195 20.20 -11.38 -1.43
C ASP A 195 21.66 -11.63 -1.84
N GLU A 196 21.84 -12.47 -2.85
CA GLU A 196 23.04 -12.47 -3.67
C GLU A 196 22.91 -11.38 -4.74
N TYR A 197 23.09 -10.12 -4.35
CA TYR A 197 23.42 -9.07 -5.31
C TYR A 197 24.92 -9.19 -5.62
N ASP A 198 25.21 -9.84 -6.74
CA ASP A 198 26.52 -9.81 -7.40
C ASP A 198 26.80 -8.38 -7.90
N ASP A 199 27.59 -7.62 -7.13
CA ASP A 199 28.10 -6.30 -7.49
C ASP A 199 29.24 -6.45 -8.53
N GLY A 200 28.88 -6.90 -9.72
CA GLY A 200 29.76 -6.96 -10.87
C GLY A 200 29.73 -5.68 -11.70
N PHE A 201 30.03 -4.50 -11.14
CA PHE A 201 30.33 -3.32 -11.92
C PHE A 201 31.85 -3.13 -12.00
N GLY A 202 32.48 -3.91 -12.88
CA GLY A 202 33.84 -3.67 -13.35
C GLY A 202 33.83 -2.53 -14.36
N GLY A 203 34.52 -1.44 -14.04
CA GLY A 203 34.76 -0.37 -14.98
C GLY A 203 35.71 -0.80 -16.08
N ASP A 204 35.49 -0.26 -17.26
CA ASP A 204 36.55 0.03 -18.23
C ASP A 204 36.22 1.38 -18.86
N ASP A 205 37.16 2.29 -18.63
CA ASP A 205 37.34 3.52 -19.37
C ASP A 205 37.63 3.17 -20.84
N ASP A 206 37.03 3.92 -21.79
CA ASP A 206 37.82 4.60 -22.84
C ASP A 206 36.94 5.19 -23.95
N ASP A 207 37.35 6.41 -24.33
CA ASP A 207 37.26 7.06 -25.63
C ASP A 207 36.01 7.84 -26.07
N GLU A 208 36.21 9.12 -25.90
CA GLU A 208 35.96 10.25 -26.81
C GLU A 208 35.37 9.88 -28.19
N GLU A 209 34.24 10.48 -28.57
CA GLU A 209 34.15 11.26 -29.81
C GLU A 209 32.86 12.11 -29.79
N GLY A 210 33.06 13.43 -29.93
CA GLY A 210 32.00 14.40 -30.05
C GLY A 210 31.33 14.35 -31.43
N GLU A 211 30.00 14.45 -31.45
CA GLU A 211 29.31 14.84 -32.66
C GLU A 211 28.40 16.06 -32.43
N GLU A 212 28.70 17.06 -33.26
CA GLU A 212 28.01 18.34 -33.41
C GLU A 212 26.53 18.18 -33.77
N TRP A 213 25.67 18.84 -33.00
CA TRP A 213 24.27 19.04 -33.38
C TRP A 213 24.19 20.16 -34.43
N LYS A 214 24.05 19.78 -35.69
CA LYS A 214 23.69 20.73 -36.77
C LYS A 214 22.28 21.19 -36.64
N LYS A 215 22.12 22.52 -36.53
CA LYS A 215 20.86 23.25 -36.77
C LYS A 215 20.38 22.93 -38.19
N ALA A 216 19.09 22.56 -38.28
CA ALA A 216 18.35 22.61 -39.53
C ALA A 216 17.27 23.68 -39.40
N ASP A 217 17.51 24.82 -40.05
CA ASP A 217 16.52 25.79 -40.47
C ASP A 217 15.81 25.26 -41.74
N GLY A 218 14.46 25.38 -41.80
CA GLY A 218 13.68 25.08 -42.98
C GLY A 218 12.20 25.08 -42.66
#